data_af07d8158aac4443b6828557f2bd593c
#
_entry.id   af07d8158aac4443b6828557f2bd593c
#
_cell.length_a   1.000
_cell.length_b   1.000
_cell.length_c   1.000
_cell.angle_alpha   90.00
_cell.angle_beta   90.00
_cell.angle_gamma   90.00
#
_symmetry.space_group_name_H-M   'P 1'
#
loop_
_entity.id
_entity.type
_entity.pdbx_description
1 polymer ?
#
loop_
_entity_poly.entity_id
_entity_poly.type
_entity_poly.pdbx_seq_one_letter_code
_entity_poly.pdbx_strand_id
1 'polypeptide(L)'
;MDITAIGSKITVMSAALPAGKTFTNAPDSDSFFTIDAVDIAQVEVGLNCHKISWALPNKLRITVSLIPNSEDDKDMQKMFWYNRPQGMAANIDSVQISITETGKSTPEIYGDFTLVSGSPANTAESNGRFANKQYVFEGVTRVF
;
A
#
# COMPACT_ATOMS: atom_id res chain seq x y z
N MET A 1 -21.34 -12.74 -10.65
CA MET A 1 -20.14 -12.31 -9.88
C MET A 1 -19.12 -11.79 -10.87
N ASP A 2 -18.64 -10.58 -10.66
CA ASP A 2 -17.62 -9.96 -11.52
C ASP A 2 -16.33 -9.77 -10.72
N ILE A 3 -15.21 -10.29 -11.24
CA ILE A 3 -13.89 -10.18 -10.63
C ILE A 3 -12.96 -9.26 -11.42
N THR A 4 -13.53 -8.41 -12.29
CA THR A 4 -12.74 -7.49 -13.12
C THR A 4 -12.05 -6.45 -12.26
N ALA A 5 -10.72 -6.34 -12.41
CA ALA A 5 -9.92 -5.35 -11.70
C ALA A 5 -9.55 -4.12 -12.58
N ILE A 6 -9.82 -4.19 -13.87
CA ILE A 6 -9.54 -3.09 -14.80
C ILE A 6 -10.36 -1.85 -14.41
N GLY A 7 -9.71 -0.70 -14.26
CA GLY A 7 -10.36 0.54 -13.85
C GLY A 7 -10.36 0.78 -12.33
N SER A 8 -9.79 -0.12 -11.54
CA SER A 8 -9.57 0.13 -10.11
C SER A 8 -8.63 1.30 -9.90
N LYS A 9 -8.89 2.10 -8.87
CA LYS A 9 -8.14 3.32 -8.58
C LYS A 9 -7.66 3.31 -7.14
N ILE A 10 -6.46 3.85 -6.93
CA ILE A 10 -5.92 4.09 -5.59
C ILE A 10 -5.70 5.58 -5.45
N THR A 11 -6.28 6.18 -4.42
CA THR A 11 -6.05 7.58 -4.07
C THR A 11 -5.26 7.65 -2.78
N VAL A 12 -4.14 8.36 -2.80
CA VAL A 12 -3.26 8.53 -1.64
C VAL A 12 -3.27 10.01 -1.25
N MET A 13 -3.44 10.28 0.04
CA MET A 13 -3.45 11.63 0.59
C MET A 13 -2.54 11.69 1.81
N SER A 14 -1.64 12.65 1.85
CA SER A 14 -0.70 12.86 2.95
C SER A 14 -0.24 14.30 3.01
N ALA A 15 0.61 14.66 3.98
CA ALA A 15 1.18 16.01 4.04
C ALA A 15 2.07 16.32 2.83
N ALA A 16 2.74 15.32 2.26
CA ALA A 16 3.51 15.48 1.03
C ALA A 16 2.63 15.66 -0.22
N LEU A 17 1.41 15.13 -0.19
CA LEU A 17 0.42 15.21 -1.27
C LEU A 17 -0.92 15.69 -0.69
N PRO A 18 -1.04 16.94 -0.24
CA PRO A 18 -2.22 17.40 0.52
C PRO A 18 -3.51 17.44 -0.30
N ALA A 19 -3.40 17.59 -1.61
CA ALA A 19 -4.57 17.56 -2.51
C ALA A 19 -5.02 16.13 -2.85
N GLY A 20 -4.24 15.13 -2.44
CA GLY A 20 -4.44 13.74 -2.83
C GLY A 20 -3.96 13.47 -4.26
N LYS A 21 -3.64 12.22 -4.53
CA LYS A 21 -3.26 11.77 -5.87
C LYS A 21 -3.92 10.45 -6.17
N THR A 22 -4.60 10.36 -7.29
CA THR A 22 -5.19 9.11 -7.79
C THR A 22 -4.22 8.43 -8.73
N PHE A 23 -3.84 7.20 -8.42
CA PHE A 23 -2.91 6.41 -9.20
C PHE A 23 -3.68 5.48 -10.14
N THR A 24 -3.33 5.53 -11.42
CA THR A 24 -3.97 4.73 -12.47
C THR A 24 -2.95 4.05 -13.39
N ASN A 25 -1.65 4.36 -13.25
CA ASN A 25 -0.59 3.81 -14.10
C ASN A 25 -0.13 2.45 -13.56
N ALA A 26 -1.01 1.47 -13.60
CA ALA A 26 -0.72 0.11 -13.18
C ALA A 26 0.19 -0.61 -14.18
N PRO A 27 1.22 -1.33 -13.74
CA PRO A 27 2.01 -2.17 -14.62
C PRO A 27 1.20 -3.37 -15.11
N ASP A 28 1.53 -3.88 -16.30
CA ASP A 28 0.86 -5.04 -16.88
C ASP A 28 1.46 -6.38 -16.40
N SER A 29 2.67 -6.34 -15.87
CA SER A 29 3.42 -7.55 -15.43
C SER A 29 3.36 -7.80 -13.93
N ASP A 30 2.92 -6.81 -13.13
CA ASP A 30 2.82 -6.90 -11.68
C ASP A 30 1.42 -6.52 -11.22
N SER A 31 1.04 -6.94 -10.02
CA SER A 31 -0.20 -6.53 -9.41
C SER A 31 -0.18 -5.03 -9.12
N PHE A 32 -1.24 -4.31 -9.45
CA PHE A 32 -1.34 -2.88 -9.19
C PHE A 32 -1.26 -2.60 -7.68
N PHE A 33 -2.06 -3.32 -6.92
CA PHE A 33 -1.98 -3.27 -5.45
C PHE A 33 -2.19 -4.67 -4.89
N THR A 34 -1.58 -4.93 -3.74
CA THR A 34 -1.69 -6.18 -3.03
C THR A 34 -1.90 -5.88 -1.56
N ILE A 35 -2.92 -6.51 -0.97
CA ILE A 35 -3.15 -6.45 0.47
C ILE A 35 -2.84 -7.83 1.01
N ASP A 36 -1.83 -7.91 1.88
CA ASP A 36 -1.40 -9.18 2.43
C ASP A 36 -2.44 -9.76 3.39
N ALA A 37 -2.55 -11.07 3.42
CA ALA A 37 -3.35 -11.77 4.42
C ALA A 37 -2.79 -11.53 5.83
N VAL A 38 -3.68 -11.37 6.79
CA VAL A 38 -3.32 -11.01 8.17
C VAL A 38 -3.93 -12.02 9.13
N ASP A 39 -3.12 -12.50 10.07
CA ASP A 39 -3.60 -13.33 11.16
C ASP A 39 -4.34 -12.46 12.18
N ILE A 40 -5.61 -12.75 12.42
CA ILE A 40 -6.46 -11.98 13.32
C ILE A 40 -6.69 -12.66 14.66
N ALA A 41 -6.42 -13.95 14.73
CA ALA A 41 -6.61 -14.75 15.94
C ALA A 41 -5.68 -15.96 15.94
N GLN A 42 -5.43 -16.45 17.13
CA GLN A 42 -4.67 -17.66 17.33
C GLN A 42 -5.44 -18.62 18.21
N VAL A 43 -5.29 -19.93 17.95
CA VAL A 43 -5.99 -21.00 18.69
C VAL A 43 -4.98 -22.01 19.21
N GLU A 44 -5.16 -22.43 20.45
CA GLU A 44 -4.40 -23.49 21.06
C GLU A 44 -5.36 -24.55 21.63
N VAL A 45 -5.00 -25.82 21.50
CA VAL A 45 -5.81 -26.93 22.01
C VAL A 45 -4.99 -27.69 23.05
N GLY A 46 -5.53 -27.78 24.25
CA GLY A 46 -4.91 -28.56 25.33
C GLY A 46 -5.12 -30.07 25.18
N LEU A 47 -4.45 -30.84 26.02
CA LEU A 47 -4.53 -32.33 26.02
C LEU A 47 -5.97 -32.82 26.22
N ASN A 48 -6.82 -32.05 26.88
CA ASN A 48 -8.23 -32.39 27.12
C ASN A 48 -9.17 -31.94 25.97
N CYS A 49 -8.61 -31.57 24.82
CA CYS A 49 -9.34 -31.08 23.66
C CYS A 49 -10.10 -29.76 23.93
N HIS A 50 -9.73 -29.04 24.96
CA HIS A 50 -10.26 -27.69 25.21
C HIS A 50 -9.54 -26.67 24.35
N LYS A 51 -10.33 -25.83 23.69
CA LYS A 51 -9.85 -24.79 22.80
C LYS A 51 -9.68 -23.48 23.58
N ILE A 52 -8.51 -22.86 23.41
CA ILE A 52 -8.23 -21.50 23.88
C ILE A 52 -7.93 -20.65 22.65
N SER A 53 -8.54 -19.47 22.56
CA SER A 53 -8.33 -18.57 21.44
C SER A 53 -8.15 -17.14 21.94
N TRP A 54 -7.36 -16.37 21.18
CA TRP A 54 -7.15 -14.93 21.46
C TRP A 54 -6.95 -14.15 20.18
N ALA A 55 -7.27 -12.85 20.22
CA ALA A 55 -7.13 -11.96 19.09
C ALA A 55 -5.68 -11.47 18.96
N LEU A 56 -5.24 -11.27 17.72
CA LEU A 56 -3.92 -10.73 17.39
C LEU A 56 -4.07 -9.34 16.77
N PRO A 57 -3.46 -8.29 17.35
CA PRO A 57 -3.51 -6.93 16.81
C PRO A 57 -2.42 -6.73 15.73
N ASN A 58 -2.48 -7.51 14.67
CA ASN A 58 -1.51 -7.43 13.58
C ASN A 58 -1.79 -6.26 12.65
N LYS A 59 -0.72 -5.73 12.05
CA LYS A 59 -0.79 -4.64 11.09
C LYS A 59 -1.26 -5.11 9.72
N LEU A 60 -1.90 -4.20 8.97
CA LEU A 60 -2.22 -4.39 7.57
C LEU A 60 -1.07 -3.89 6.71
N ARG A 61 -0.82 -4.54 5.60
CA ARG A 61 0.23 -4.17 4.65
C ARG A 61 -0.34 -4.06 3.25
N ILE A 62 -0.14 -2.91 2.63
CA ILE A 62 -0.58 -2.63 1.27
C ILE A 62 0.65 -2.33 0.42
N THR A 63 0.83 -3.09 -0.65
CA THR A 63 1.90 -2.89 -1.63
C THR A 63 1.31 -2.35 -2.91
N VAL A 64 1.85 -1.24 -3.41
CA VAL A 64 1.44 -0.60 -4.66
C VAL A 64 2.59 -0.67 -5.63
N SER A 65 2.33 -1.17 -6.85
CA SER A 65 3.31 -1.23 -7.93
C SER A 65 2.98 -0.20 -9.00
N LEU A 66 3.97 0.57 -9.43
CA LEU A 66 3.81 1.64 -10.40
C LEU A 66 4.81 1.51 -11.55
N ILE A 67 4.41 1.99 -12.72
CA ILE A 67 5.28 2.08 -13.88
C ILE A 67 6.37 3.13 -13.63
N PRO A 68 7.65 2.81 -13.85
CA PRO A 68 8.73 3.77 -13.62
C PRO A 68 8.59 5.01 -14.52
N ASN A 69 8.94 6.17 -13.99
CA ASN A 69 8.89 7.48 -14.66
C ASN A 69 7.49 7.95 -15.08
N SER A 70 6.43 7.31 -14.60
CA SER A 70 5.06 7.82 -14.76
C SER A 70 4.82 9.00 -13.81
N GLU A 71 3.74 9.78 -14.07
CA GLU A 71 3.36 10.87 -13.16
C GLU A 71 3.07 10.35 -11.75
N ASP A 72 2.45 9.18 -11.65
CA ASP A 72 2.15 8.55 -10.37
C ASP A 72 3.45 8.19 -9.62
N ASP A 73 4.43 7.65 -10.34
CA ASP A 73 5.74 7.33 -9.77
C ASP A 73 6.47 8.57 -9.26
N LYS A 74 6.40 9.68 -9.99
CA LYS A 74 7.01 10.94 -9.57
C LYS A 74 6.40 11.46 -8.28
N ASP A 75 5.08 11.36 -8.12
CA ASP A 75 4.40 11.79 -6.91
C ASP A 75 4.73 10.89 -5.72
N MET A 76 4.83 9.59 -5.95
CA MET A 76 5.25 8.65 -4.91
C MET A 76 6.72 8.88 -4.51
N GLN A 77 7.58 9.25 -5.44
CA GLN A 77 8.97 9.63 -5.13
C GLN A 77 9.01 10.86 -4.23
N LYS A 78 8.16 11.85 -4.45
CA LYS A 78 8.06 13.01 -3.54
C LYS A 78 7.70 12.57 -2.13
N MET A 79 6.71 11.69 -1.99
CA MET A 79 6.31 11.16 -0.70
C MET A 79 7.43 10.36 -0.05
N PHE A 80 8.11 9.50 -0.79
CA PHE A 80 9.22 8.69 -0.29
C PHE A 80 10.34 9.57 0.29
N TRP A 81 10.80 10.56 -0.48
CA TRP A 81 11.88 11.45 -0.04
C TRP A 81 11.46 12.39 1.09
N TYR A 82 10.19 12.78 1.13
CA TYR A 82 9.63 13.56 2.24
C TYR A 82 9.68 12.77 3.56
N ASN A 83 9.35 11.48 3.52
CA ASN A 83 9.30 10.63 4.70
C ASN A 83 10.66 10.06 5.09
N ARG A 84 11.62 10.05 4.17
CA ARG A 84 12.93 9.46 4.45
C ARG A 84 13.71 10.34 5.42
N PRO A 85 14.24 9.76 6.52
CA PRO A 85 15.09 10.52 7.45
C PRO A 85 16.34 11.03 6.75
N GLN A 86 16.67 12.32 6.97
CA GLN A 86 17.88 12.94 6.46
C GLN A 86 18.61 13.63 7.61
N GLY A 87 19.78 13.11 7.96
CA GLY A 87 20.52 13.59 9.12
C GLY A 87 19.74 13.36 10.39
N MET A 88 19.44 14.44 11.13
CA MET A 88 18.66 14.39 12.37
C MET A 88 17.17 14.68 12.14
N ALA A 89 16.76 15.04 10.93
CA ALA A 89 15.37 15.32 10.60
C ALA A 89 14.66 14.04 10.14
N ALA A 90 13.44 13.83 10.63
CA ALA A 90 12.59 12.73 10.22
C ALA A 90 11.16 13.22 10.14
N ASN A 91 10.51 12.98 8.99
CA ASN A 91 9.11 13.30 8.77
C ASN A 91 8.36 11.99 8.57
N ILE A 92 7.66 11.53 9.61
CA ILE A 92 6.77 10.39 9.48
C ILE A 92 5.38 10.93 9.22
N ASP A 93 4.86 10.63 8.04
CA ASP A 93 3.60 11.17 7.56
C ASP A 93 2.47 10.17 7.79
N SER A 94 1.30 10.67 8.14
CA SER A 94 0.09 9.86 8.20
C SER A 94 -0.56 9.87 6.83
N VAL A 95 -0.71 8.69 6.24
CA VAL A 95 -1.21 8.52 4.87
C VAL A 95 -2.60 7.92 4.90
N GLN A 96 -3.52 8.53 4.17
CA GLN A 96 -4.84 7.97 3.90
C GLN A 96 -4.85 7.34 2.51
N ILE A 97 -5.26 6.08 2.43
CA ILE A 97 -5.33 5.34 1.17
C ILE A 97 -6.78 4.98 0.91
N SER A 98 -7.29 5.37 -0.25
CA SER A 98 -8.63 5.01 -0.73
C SER A 98 -8.50 4.11 -1.93
N ILE A 99 -9.13 2.94 -1.89
CA ILE A 99 -9.15 2.00 -3.00
C ILE A 99 -10.58 1.92 -3.51
N THR A 100 -10.77 2.26 -4.78
CA THR A 100 -12.06 2.14 -5.47
C THR A 100 -11.97 1.00 -6.47
N GLU A 101 -12.71 -0.07 -6.21
CA GLU A 101 -12.79 -1.20 -7.13
C GLU A 101 -13.74 -0.91 -8.28
N THR A 102 -13.47 -1.53 -9.43
CA THR A 102 -14.31 -1.42 -10.62
C THR A 102 -15.75 -1.83 -10.33
N GLY A 103 -16.70 -0.99 -10.73
CA GLY A 103 -18.13 -1.25 -10.56
C GLY A 103 -18.68 -0.97 -9.17
N LYS A 104 -17.84 -0.52 -8.24
CA LYS A 104 -18.27 -0.09 -6.91
C LYS A 104 -18.24 1.42 -6.79
N SER A 105 -19.25 2.00 -6.16
CA SER A 105 -19.34 3.45 -5.92
C SER A 105 -18.72 3.86 -4.59
N THR A 106 -18.58 2.92 -3.63
CA THR A 106 -18.06 3.20 -2.30
C THR A 106 -16.60 2.75 -2.21
N PRO A 107 -15.66 3.66 -1.94
CA PRO A 107 -14.27 3.30 -1.77
C PRO A 107 -14.02 2.61 -0.43
N GLU A 108 -13.01 1.75 -0.40
CA GLU A 108 -12.42 1.26 0.83
C GLU A 108 -11.38 2.28 1.31
N ILE A 109 -11.50 2.75 2.54
CA ILE A 109 -10.63 3.79 3.09
C ILE A 109 -9.78 3.22 4.21
N TYR A 110 -8.47 3.34 4.07
CA TYR A 110 -7.49 2.96 5.06
C TYR A 110 -6.82 4.23 5.60
N GLY A 111 -6.99 4.50 6.89
CA GLY A 111 -6.45 5.69 7.53
C GLY A 111 -5.22 5.40 8.39
N ASP A 112 -4.43 6.43 8.61
CA ASP A 112 -3.25 6.41 9.49
C ASP A 112 -2.24 5.31 9.10
N PHE A 113 -1.97 5.18 7.82
CA PHE A 113 -0.92 4.30 7.31
C PHE A 113 0.39 5.07 7.22
N THR A 114 1.49 4.32 7.21
CA THR A 114 2.85 4.86 7.09
C THR A 114 3.54 4.22 5.91
N LEU A 115 4.19 5.02 5.09
CA LEU A 115 5.05 4.50 4.02
C LEU A 115 6.33 3.95 4.65
N VAL A 116 6.51 2.63 4.60
CA VAL A 116 7.62 1.94 5.28
C VAL A 116 8.73 1.52 4.35
N SER A 117 8.44 1.37 3.06
CA SER A 117 9.39 0.89 2.06
C SER A 117 9.04 1.42 0.68
N GLY A 118 10.05 1.64 -0.12
CA GLY A 118 9.87 2.06 -1.50
C GLY A 118 11.19 1.98 -2.26
N SER A 119 11.10 2.03 -3.60
CA SER A 119 12.29 2.08 -4.47
C SER A 119 12.80 3.50 -4.54
N PRO A 120 14.03 3.81 -4.09
CA PRO A 120 14.55 5.18 -4.05
C PRO A 120 14.91 5.74 -5.42
N ALA A 121 15.16 4.87 -6.41
CA ALA A 121 15.58 5.27 -7.76
C ALA A 121 15.21 4.17 -8.76
N ASN A 122 15.33 4.49 -10.04
CA ASN A 122 15.13 3.51 -11.10
C ASN A 122 16.21 2.42 -11.09
N THR A 123 15.79 1.19 -11.31
CA THR A 123 16.68 0.04 -11.48
C THR A 123 16.62 -0.43 -12.92
N ALA A 124 17.77 -0.46 -13.61
CA ALA A 124 17.85 -0.94 -14.97
C ALA A 124 17.84 -2.47 -15.00
N GLU A 125 16.99 -3.04 -15.85
CA GLU A 125 16.95 -4.47 -16.11
C GLU A 125 17.75 -4.83 -17.34
N SER A 126 18.15 -6.11 -17.46
CA SER A 126 18.93 -6.60 -18.60
C SER A 126 18.17 -6.56 -19.93
N ASN A 127 16.83 -6.48 -19.90
CA ASN A 127 16.00 -6.36 -21.11
C ASN A 127 15.89 -4.94 -21.67
N GLY A 128 16.64 -3.98 -21.12
CA GLY A 128 16.70 -2.61 -21.60
C GLY A 128 15.62 -1.66 -21.05
N ARG A 129 14.81 -2.09 -20.08
CA ARG A 129 13.83 -1.22 -19.41
C ARG A 129 14.16 -1.04 -17.95
N PHE A 130 13.51 -0.08 -17.31
CA PHE A 130 13.55 0.03 -15.85
C PHE A 130 12.55 -0.91 -15.20
N ALA A 131 12.91 -1.44 -14.05
CA ALA A 131 12.02 -2.27 -13.24
C ALA A 131 10.84 -1.47 -12.68
N ASN A 132 9.68 -2.09 -12.55
CA ASN A 132 8.55 -1.48 -11.87
C ASN A 132 8.92 -1.16 -10.42
N LYS A 133 8.40 -0.06 -9.90
CA LYS A 133 8.65 0.36 -8.54
C LYS A 133 7.54 -0.12 -7.61
N GLN A 134 7.93 -0.53 -6.42
CA GLN A 134 6.99 -0.96 -5.39
C GLN A 134 7.10 -0.06 -4.17
N TYR A 135 5.96 0.30 -3.62
CA TYR A 135 5.84 1.10 -2.40
C TYR A 135 4.96 0.35 -1.42
N VAL A 136 5.40 0.26 -0.17
CA VAL A 136 4.73 -0.52 0.86
C VAL A 136 4.25 0.41 1.96
N PHE A 137 2.96 0.31 2.29
CA PHE A 137 2.33 1.02 3.39
C PHE A 137 1.91 0.03 4.46
N GLU A 138 2.08 0.41 5.71
CA GLU A 138 1.63 -0.39 6.84
C GLU A 138 0.81 0.45 7.80
N GLY A 139 -0.23 -0.14 8.38
CA GLY A 139 -1.10 0.50 9.35
C GLY A 139 -2.08 -0.48 9.93
N VAL A 140 -2.97 0.00 10.80
CA VAL A 140 -3.92 -0.87 11.51
C VAL A 140 -5.38 -0.49 11.31
N THR A 141 -5.67 0.70 10.78
CA THR A 141 -7.02 1.24 10.75
C THR A 141 -7.64 1.16 9.36
N ARG A 142 -8.84 0.62 9.29
CA ARG A 142 -9.71 0.74 8.11
C ARG A 142 -10.94 1.57 8.48
N VAL A 143 -11.19 2.61 7.71
CA VAL A 143 -12.36 3.48 7.85
C VAL A 143 -13.28 3.17 6.68
N PHE A 144 -14.10 2.25 6.78
CA PHE A 144 -15.00 1.70 5.76
C PHE A 144 -15.46 2.66 4.65
#